data_d4e443e9cd4f0913ae42fe7b44f3f7c1
#
_entry.id   d4e443e9cd4f0913ae42fe7b44f3f7c1
#
_cell.length_a   1.000
_cell.length_b   1.000
_cell.length_c   1.000
_cell.angle_alpha   90.00
_cell.angle_beta   90.00
_cell.angle_gamma   90.00
#
_symmetry.space_group_name_H-M   'P 1'
#
loop_
_entity.id
_entity.type
_entity.pdbx_description
1 polymer ?
#
loop_
_entity_poly.entity_id
_entity_poly.type
_entity_poly.pdbx_seq_one_letter_code
_entity_poly.pdbx_strand_id
1 'polypeptide(L)'
;YKLRSMTNERNENGDLLPDEVRLKKWGMIVRKTNMDELFQIWNILTGEMSFIGPRPILPKEMLVMTETEQMERQSMRPGITGWEAIHEGESENRRQMAEQDLYYVRNWSLKLDWIVFFTTIKLVLGFGRPDDSVRAPKLDKSEFRTDKEIGE
;
A
#
# COMPACT_ATOMS: atom_id res chain seq x y z
N TYR A 1 -12.32 -8.28 -0.56
CA TYR A 1 -13.28 -7.66 -1.49
C TYR A 1 -12.97 -6.18 -1.63
N LYS A 2 -13.01 -5.65 -2.87
CA LYS A 2 -12.87 -4.22 -3.16
C LYS A 2 -13.86 -3.87 -4.27
N LEU A 3 -14.55 -2.74 -4.14
CA LEU A 3 -15.43 -2.25 -5.20
C LEU A 3 -14.62 -1.86 -6.44
N ARG A 4 -15.10 -2.30 -7.59
CA ARG A 4 -14.49 -1.91 -8.86
C ARG A 4 -14.94 -0.48 -9.22
N SER A 5 -14.02 0.47 -9.18
CA SER A 5 -14.27 1.86 -9.54
C SER A 5 -13.95 2.20 -11.01
N MET A 6 -13.42 1.24 -11.76
CA MET A 6 -13.04 1.40 -13.18
C MET A 6 -13.74 0.39 -14.08
N THR A 7 -13.93 0.76 -15.35
CA THR A 7 -14.43 -0.15 -16.40
C THR A 7 -13.33 -1.09 -16.91
N ASN A 8 -13.72 -2.18 -17.59
CA ASN A 8 -12.79 -3.10 -18.25
C ASN A 8 -12.66 -2.80 -19.76
N GLU A 9 -12.85 -1.55 -20.15
CA GLU A 9 -12.72 -1.15 -21.55
C GLU A 9 -11.30 -1.42 -22.06
N ARG A 10 -11.21 -2.01 -23.26
CA ARG A 10 -9.96 -2.41 -23.92
C ARG A 10 -9.84 -1.76 -25.27
N ASN A 11 -8.61 -1.59 -25.75
CA ASN A 11 -8.32 -1.15 -27.11
C ASN A 11 -8.52 -2.34 -28.11
N GLU A 12 -8.33 -2.07 -29.39
CA GLU A 12 -8.43 -3.07 -30.47
C GLU A 12 -7.43 -4.21 -30.34
N ASN A 13 -6.30 -3.97 -29.65
CA ASN A 13 -5.26 -4.97 -29.37
C ASN A 13 -5.56 -5.82 -28.14
N GLY A 14 -6.67 -5.59 -27.44
CA GLY A 14 -7.04 -6.31 -26.23
C GLY A 14 -6.41 -5.80 -24.94
N ASP A 15 -5.60 -4.72 -24.98
CA ASP A 15 -5.03 -4.10 -23.79
C ASP A 15 -6.04 -3.18 -23.10
N LEU A 16 -5.91 -3.05 -21.77
CA LEU A 16 -6.75 -2.13 -21.02
C LEU A 16 -6.49 -0.67 -21.44
N LEU A 17 -7.56 0.10 -21.65
CA LEU A 17 -7.43 1.54 -21.89
C LEU A 17 -6.76 2.25 -20.70
N PRO A 18 -6.17 3.45 -20.92
CA PRO A 18 -5.61 4.25 -19.84
C PRO A 18 -6.60 4.50 -18.70
N ASP A 19 -6.10 4.63 -17.50
CA ASP A 19 -6.91 4.74 -16.28
C ASP A 19 -7.85 5.95 -16.31
N GLU A 20 -7.44 7.06 -16.94
CA GLU A 20 -8.23 8.27 -17.10
C GLU A 20 -9.52 8.03 -17.90
N VAL A 21 -9.47 7.14 -18.89
CA VAL A 21 -10.64 6.78 -19.73
C VAL A 21 -11.54 5.80 -19.00
N ARG A 22 -10.96 4.87 -18.26
CA ARG A 22 -11.67 3.82 -17.53
C ARG A 22 -12.33 4.31 -16.25
N LEU A 23 -11.83 5.40 -15.67
CA LEU A 23 -12.35 6.00 -14.45
C LEU A 23 -13.53 6.92 -14.78
N LYS A 24 -14.74 6.40 -14.74
CA LYS A 24 -15.98 7.18 -14.97
C LYS A 24 -16.30 8.08 -13.75
N LYS A 25 -17.19 9.05 -13.92
CA LYS A 25 -17.58 10.01 -12.87
C LYS A 25 -18.01 9.35 -11.55
N TRP A 26 -18.77 8.27 -11.63
CA TRP A 26 -19.18 7.51 -10.44
C TRP A 26 -17.98 6.85 -9.73
N GLY A 27 -17.01 6.33 -10.50
CA GLY A 27 -15.80 5.75 -9.95
C GLY A 27 -14.92 6.80 -9.24
N MET A 28 -14.89 8.05 -9.75
CA MET A 28 -14.25 9.17 -9.06
C MET A 28 -14.89 9.48 -7.72
N ILE A 29 -16.22 9.46 -7.64
CA ILE A 29 -16.96 9.69 -6.40
C ILE A 29 -16.64 8.57 -5.40
N VAL A 30 -16.71 7.31 -5.84
CA VAL A 30 -16.39 6.12 -5.01
C VAL A 30 -14.98 6.21 -4.42
N ARG A 31 -13.99 6.60 -5.23
CA ARG A 31 -12.60 6.80 -4.76
C ARG A 31 -12.45 8.00 -3.84
N LYS A 32 -13.09 9.14 -4.19
CA LYS A 32 -13.00 10.35 -3.36
C LYS A 32 -13.63 10.16 -1.97
N THR A 33 -14.63 9.29 -1.86
CA THR A 33 -15.32 8.97 -0.60
C THR A 33 -14.75 7.74 0.09
N ASN A 34 -13.70 7.10 -0.47
CA ASN A 34 -13.13 5.82 0.00
C ASN A 34 -14.18 4.71 0.17
N MET A 35 -15.32 4.81 -0.51
CA MET A 35 -16.37 3.78 -0.45
C MET A 35 -15.93 2.43 -1.03
N ASP A 36 -14.93 2.43 -1.93
CA ASP A 36 -14.33 1.21 -2.46
C ASP A 36 -13.58 0.40 -1.38
N GLU A 37 -13.18 1.05 -0.30
CA GLU A 37 -12.50 0.42 0.82
C GLU A 37 -13.43 -0.08 1.92
N LEU A 38 -14.68 0.40 1.99
CA LEU A 38 -15.67 -0.08 2.96
C LEU A 38 -15.86 -1.60 2.92
N PHE A 39 -15.80 -2.21 1.75
CA PHE A 39 -15.91 -3.66 1.59
C PHE A 39 -14.69 -4.43 2.12
N GLN A 40 -13.56 -3.76 2.35
CA GLN A 40 -12.40 -4.36 3.00
C GLN A 40 -12.67 -4.65 4.48
N ILE A 41 -13.65 -3.98 5.10
CA ILE A 41 -14.11 -4.31 6.46
C ILE A 41 -14.57 -5.77 6.51
N TRP A 42 -15.20 -6.26 5.44
CA TRP A 42 -15.58 -7.68 5.37
C TRP A 42 -14.36 -8.60 5.40
N ASN A 43 -13.28 -8.22 4.70
CA ASN A 43 -12.03 -8.99 4.72
C ASN A 43 -11.38 -9.00 6.12
N ILE A 44 -11.59 -7.96 6.93
CA ILE A 44 -11.15 -7.95 8.33
C ILE A 44 -12.00 -8.90 9.17
N LEU A 45 -13.31 -8.86 9.02
CA LEU A 45 -14.22 -9.74 9.74
C LEU A 45 -13.99 -11.22 9.43
N THR A 46 -13.63 -11.54 8.18
CA THR A 46 -13.28 -12.90 7.75
C THR A 46 -11.84 -13.29 8.12
N GLY A 47 -11.05 -12.35 8.65
CA GLY A 47 -9.66 -12.59 9.06
C GLY A 47 -8.64 -12.61 7.92
N GLU A 48 -9.03 -12.21 6.71
CA GLU A 48 -8.13 -12.11 5.54
C GLU A 48 -7.26 -10.84 5.59
N MET A 49 -7.72 -9.79 6.27
CA MET A 49 -7.03 -8.51 6.44
C MET A 49 -7.01 -8.08 7.91
N SER A 50 -6.17 -7.09 8.19
CA SER A 50 -6.12 -6.35 9.46
C SER A 50 -6.49 -4.88 9.23
N PHE A 51 -6.76 -4.13 10.30
CA PHE A 51 -6.85 -2.67 10.22
C PHE A 51 -5.50 -2.05 9.84
N ILE A 52 -4.43 -2.50 10.51
CA ILE A 52 -3.07 -2.02 10.30
C ILE A 52 -2.21 -3.18 9.82
N GLY A 53 -1.42 -2.95 8.77
CA GLY A 53 -0.55 -3.97 8.20
C GLY A 53 0.11 -3.50 6.90
N PRO A 54 0.94 -4.35 6.29
CA PRO A 54 1.51 -4.09 4.98
C PRO A 54 0.42 -3.87 3.92
N ARG A 55 0.69 -3.00 2.94
CA ARG A 55 -0.28 -2.72 1.88
C ARG A 55 -0.59 -3.97 1.04
N PRO A 56 -1.88 -4.25 0.68
CA PRO A 56 -2.18 -5.31 -0.28
C PRO A 56 -1.58 -4.96 -1.65
N ILE A 57 -0.68 -5.80 -2.17
CA ILE A 57 -0.01 -5.59 -3.46
C ILE A 57 -0.31 -6.73 -4.43
N LEU A 58 -0.17 -6.44 -5.73
CA LEU A 58 -0.33 -7.45 -6.78
C LEU A 58 0.93 -8.33 -6.89
N PRO A 59 0.81 -9.59 -7.35
CA PRO A 59 1.96 -10.48 -7.52
C PRO A 59 3.10 -9.89 -8.35
N LYS A 60 2.78 -9.12 -9.40
CA LYS A 60 3.77 -8.41 -10.22
C LYS A 60 4.55 -7.32 -9.46
N GLU A 61 3.97 -6.77 -8.40
CA GLU A 61 4.60 -5.75 -7.56
C GLU A 61 5.55 -6.38 -6.55
N MET A 62 5.42 -7.69 -6.30
CA MET A 62 6.31 -8.43 -5.43
C MET A 62 7.68 -8.68 -6.06
N LEU A 63 7.80 -8.58 -7.40
CA LEU A 63 9.04 -8.83 -8.13
C LEU A 63 10.20 -7.87 -7.77
N VAL A 64 9.89 -6.73 -7.16
CA VAL A 64 10.92 -5.79 -6.66
C VAL A 64 11.56 -6.24 -5.34
N MET A 65 11.06 -7.32 -4.74
CA MET A 65 11.53 -7.90 -3.49
C MET A 65 12.19 -9.26 -3.76
N THR A 66 13.18 -9.60 -2.95
CA THR A 66 13.73 -10.97 -2.91
C THR A 66 12.69 -11.95 -2.35
N GLU A 67 12.87 -13.25 -2.60
CA GLU A 67 11.96 -14.28 -2.06
C GLU A 67 11.86 -14.24 -0.54
N THR A 68 12.98 -14.00 0.14
CA THR A 68 13.02 -13.85 1.60
C THR A 68 12.18 -12.67 2.07
N GLU A 69 12.33 -11.51 1.43
CA GLU A 69 11.55 -10.31 1.74
C GLU A 69 10.05 -10.51 1.48
N GLN A 70 9.70 -11.23 0.40
CA GLN A 70 8.32 -11.58 0.10
C GLN A 70 7.70 -12.45 1.21
N MET A 71 8.42 -13.49 1.66
CA MET A 71 7.98 -14.34 2.75
C MET A 71 7.84 -13.57 4.07
N GLU A 72 8.83 -12.74 4.37
CA GLU A 72 8.83 -11.90 5.58
C GLU A 72 7.62 -10.95 5.58
N ARG A 73 7.40 -10.24 4.47
CA ARG A 73 6.28 -9.33 4.32
C ARG A 73 4.92 -10.04 4.42
N GLN A 74 4.82 -11.26 3.88
CA GLN A 74 3.61 -12.09 3.94
C GLN A 74 3.37 -12.76 5.30
N SER A 75 4.32 -12.68 6.23
CA SER A 75 4.13 -13.20 7.59
C SER A 75 3.04 -12.44 8.36
N MET A 76 2.70 -11.22 7.91
CA MET A 76 1.63 -10.43 8.48
C MET A 76 0.46 -10.26 7.49
N ARG A 77 -0.76 -10.15 8.04
CA ARG A 77 -1.95 -9.87 7.24
C ARG A 77 -1.87 -8.47 6.65
N PRO A 78 -2.32 -8.28 5.38
CA PRO A 78 -2.39 -6.95 4.79
C PRO A 78 -3.37 -6.06 5.56
N GLY A 79 -3.04 -4.76 5.67
CA GLY A 79 -3.85 -3.76 6.36
C GLY A 79 -4.70 -2.91 5.41
N ILE A 80 -5.74 -2.27 5.93
CA ILE A 80 -6.44 -1.17 5.24
C ILE A 80 -5.54 0.06 5.25
N THR A 81 -4.86 0.29 6.37
CA THR A 81 -3.80 1.30 6.52
C THR A 81 -2.53 0.64 7.02
N GLY A 82 -1.41 1.33 6.91
CA GLY A 82 -0.12 0.82 7.33
C GLY A 82 0.94 1.89 7.36
N TRP A 83 2.16 1.48 7.65
CA TRP A 83 3.30 2.38 7.71
C TRP A 83 3.56 3.06 6.37
N GLU A 84 3.49 2.33 5.26
CA GLU A 84 3.62 2.87 3.91
C GLU A 84 2.52 3.90 3.62
N ALA A 85 1.26 3.61 3.99
CA ALA A 85 0.13 4.49 3.72
C ALA A 85 0.24 5.86 4.41
N ILE A 86 0.76 5.93 5.63
CA ILE A 86 0.96 7.22 6.32
C ILE A 86 2.15 8.01 5.78
N HIS A 87 3.05 7.36 5.01
CA HIS A 87 4.20 7.94 4.31
C HIS A 87 3.98 8.01 2.79
N GLU A 88 2.74 7.83 2.31
CA GLU A 88 2.40 7.86 0.89
C GLU A 88 2.86 9.20 0.27
N GLY A 89 3.59 9.09 -0.87
CA GLY A 89 4.21 10.24 -1.56
C GLY A 89 5.63 10.59 -1.09
N GLU A 90 6.17 9.93 -0.06
CA GLU A 90 7.59 9.98 0.28
C GLU A 90 8.39 8.94 -0.52
N SER A 91 7.71 7.91 -1.02
CA SER A 91 8.30 6.85 -1.83
C SER A 91 8.29 7.22 -3.31
N GLU A 92 9.47 7.29 -3.92
CA GLU A 92 9.64 7.62 -5.34
C GLU A 92 9.37 6.42 -6.26
N ASN A 93 9.49 5.20 -5.73
CA ASN A 93 9.36 3.98 -6.49
C ASN A 93 8.77 2.82 -5.66
N ARG A 94 8.40 1.73 -6.34
CA ARG A 94 7.80 0.55 -5.70
C ARG A 94 8.73 -0.17 -4.72
N ARG A 95 10.04 -0.09 -4.92
CA ARG A 95 11.02 -0.68 -4.01
C ARG A 95 10.98 0.02 -2.67
N GLN A 96 10.94 1.35 -2.64
CA GLN A 96 10.83 2.13 -1.41
C GLN A 96 9.51 1.86 -0.67
N MET A 97 8.40 1.68 -1.41
CA MET A 97 7.12 1.26 -0.79
C MET A 97 7.25 -0.10 -0.11
N ALA A 98 7.91 -1.06 -0.76
CA ALA A 98 8.16 -2.38 -0.18
C ALA A 98 9.06 -2.31 1.06
N GLU A 99 10.06 -1.43 1.06
CA GLU A 99 10.94 -1.18 2.21
C GLU A 99 10.19 -0.61 3.42
N GLN A 100 9.23 0.28 3.18
CA GLN A 100 8.33 0.80 4.22
C GLN A 100 7.51 -0.32 4.85
N ASP A 101 6.95 -1.21 4.04
CA ASP A 101 6.20 -2.36 4.53
C ASP A 101 7.10 -3.34 5.32
N LEU A 102 8.30 -3.62 4.81
CA LEU A 102 9.28 -4.47 5.50
C LEU A 102 9.75 -3.85 6.83
N TYR A 103 9.97 -2.52 6.84
CA TYR A 103 10.27 -1.81 8.08
C TYR A 103 9.18 -2.05 9.13
N TYR A 104 7.91 -1.90 8.73
CA TYR A 104 6.79 -2.14 9.64
C TYR A 104 6.77 -3.57 10.16
N VAL A 105 6.93 -4.57 9.28
CA VAL A 105 6.92 -5.99 9.67
C VAL A 105 8.05 -6.31 10.67
N ARG A 106 9.26 -5.82 10.41
CA ARG A 106 10.46 -6.05 11.25
C ARG A 106 10.39 -5.37 12.61
N ASN A 107 9.74 -4.21 12.67
CA ASN A 107 9.67 -3.38 13.88
C ASN A 107 8.27 -3.36 14.51
N TRP A 108 7.43 -4.32 14.14
CA TRP A 108 6.06 -4.35 14.62
C TRP A 108 5.97 -4.27 16.14
N SER A 109 5.11 -3.41 16.63
CA SER A 109 4.79 -3.23 18.04
C SER A 109 3.43 -2.54 18.17
N LEU A 110 2.75 -2.76 19.28
CA LEU A 110 1.50 -2.03 19.57
C LEU A 110 1.70 -0.52 19.54
N LYS A 111 2.87 -0.02 19.96
CA LYS A 111 3.20 1.41 19.87
C LYS A 111 3.20 1.88 18.41
N LEU A 112 3.77 1.11 17.49
CA LEU A 112 3.81 1.43 16.08
C LEU A 112 2.40 1.43 15.49
N ASP A 113 1.56 0.46 15.86
CA ASP A 113 0.15 0.42 15.47
C ASP A 113 -0.61 1.67 15.93
N TRP A 114 -0.43 2.11 17.18
CA TRP A 114 -1.05 3.34 17.65
C TRP A 114 -0.59 4.57 16.88
N ILE A 115 0.69 4.66 16.52
CA ILE A 115 1.21 5.75 15.68
C ILE A 115 0.51 5.74 14.32
N VAL A 116 0.46 4.59 13.64
CA VAL A 116 -0.22 4.43 12.34
C VAL A 116 -1.69 4.81 12.46
N PHE A 117 -2.39 4.30 13.47
CA PHE A 117 -3.81 4.56 13.69
C PHE A 117 -4.12 6.05 13.84
N PHE A 118 -3.47 6.73 14.78
CA PHE A 118 -3.74 8.15 15.01
C PHE A 118 -3.30 9.03 13.85
N THR A 119 -2.22 8.66 13.16
CA THR A 119 -1.76 9.36 11.96
C THR A 119 -2.78 9.21 10.83
N THR A 120 -3.30 8.00 10.61
CA THR A 120 -4.36 7.75 9.62
C THR A 120 -5.60 8.60 9.91
N ILE A 121 -6.04 8.66 11.17
CA ILE A 121 -7.18 9.52 11.55
C ILE A 121 -6.90 10.99 11.20
N LYS A 122 -5.72 11.51 11.54
CA LYS A 122 -5.34 12.89 11.20
C LYS A 122 -5.38 13.15 9.70
N LEU A 123 -4.84 12.21 8.89
CA LEU A 123 -4.85 12.31 7.43
C LEU A 123 -6.26 12.33 6.87
N VAL A 124 -7.13 11.42 7.33
CA VAL A 124 -8.53 11.34 6.89
C VAL A 124 -9.31 12.60 7.26
N LEU A 125 -9.04 13.19 8.42
CA LEU A 125 -9.66 14.45 8.86
C LEU A 125 -9.04 15.72 8.21
N GLY A 126 -8.02 15.56 7.35
CA GLY A 126 -7.40 16.66 6.62
C GLY A 126 -6.41 17.51 7.45
N PHE A 127 -5.95 17.04 8.59
CA PHE A 127 -4.97 17.77 9.43
C PHE A 127 -3.52 17.71 8.92
N GLY A 128 -3.32 17.19 7.69
CA GLY A 128 -1.98 17.08 7.10
C GLY A 128 -1.16 15.88 7.61
N ARG A 129 0.02 15.70 7.01
CA ARG A 129 0.92 14.61 7.35
C ARG A 129 1.66 14.84 8.66
N PRO A 130 2.09 13.76 9.33
CA PRO A 130 2.87 13.88 10.54
C PRO A 130 4.22 14.58 10.27
N ASP A 131 4.69 15.27 11.28
CA ASP A 131 6.02 15.86 11.35
C ASP A 131 7.13 14.81 11.16
N ASP A 132 8.33 15.27 10.78
CA ASP A 132 9.55 14.48 10.56
C ASP A 132 9.92 13.49 11.69
N SER A 133 9.36 13.67 12.87
CA SER A 133 9.55 12.78 14.03
C SER A 133 8.99 11.38 13.85
N VAL A 134 8.12 11.17 12.85
CA VAL A 134 7.46 9.87 12.56
C VAL A 134 8.07 9.22 11.31
N ARG A 135 9.11 9.83 10.71
CA ARG A 135 9.74 9.25 9.52
C ARG A 135 10.46 7.95 9.85
N ALA A 136 10.31 6.97 8.95
CA ALA A 136 11.16 5.80 8.97
C ALA A 136 12.63 6.22 8.87
N PRO A 137 13.54 5.61 9.66
CA PRO A 137 14.96 5.81 9.43
C PRO A 137 15.26 5.43 7.96
N LYS A 138 16.05 6.27 7.28
CA LYS A 138 16.53 5.93 5.92
C LYS A 138 17.26 4.61 6.02
N LEU A 139 16.68 3.57 5.44
CA LEU A 139 17.30 2.26 5.37
C LEU A 139 18.62 2.39 4.59
N ASP A 140 19.68 1.76 5.09
CA ASP A 140 20.99 1.79 4.45
C ASP A 140 20.87 1.11 3.08
N LYS A 141 21.12 1.88 2.03
CA LYS A 141 21.03 1.40 0.65
C LYS A 141 22.03 0.30 0.31
N SER A 142 23.01 0.05 1.18
CA SER A 142 24.05 -0.97 0.96
C SER A 142 23.54 -2.42 1.13
N GLU A 143 22.39 -2.62 1.78
CA GLU A 143 21.81 -3.97 1.98
C GLU A 143 20.85 -4.41 0.86
N PHE A 144 20.60 -3.55 -0.15
CA PHE A 144 19.57 -3.79 -1.14
C PHE A 144 20.15 -4.04 -2.54
N ARG A 145 19.62 -5.06 -3.18
CA ARG A 145 19.91 -5.39 -4.58
C ARG A 145 19.48 -4.24 -5.49
N THR A 146 20.37 -3.74 -6.31
CA THR A 146 20.07 -2.62 -7.22
C THR A 146 19.19 -3.07 -8.38
N ASP A 147 18.33 -2.17 -8.90
CA ASP A 147 17.41 -2.42 -10.03
C ASP A 147 18.12 -2.99 -11.30
N LYS A 148 19.45 -2.91 -11.37
CA LYS A 148 20.28 -3.48 -12.45
C LYS A 148 20.40 -5.01 -12.41
N GLU A 149 20.14 -5.63 -11.25
CA GLU A 149 20.27 -7.08 -11.08
C GLU A 149 18.93 -7.82 -11.29
N ILE A 150 17.84 -7.07 -11.50
CA ILE A 150 16.47 -7.62 -11.70
C ILE A 150 16.14 -7.75 -13.20
N GLY A 151 16.98 -7.24 -14.08
CA GLY A 151 16.75 -7.14 -15.53
C GLY A 151 17.53 -8.13 -16.41
N GLU A 152 18.11 -9.23 -15.83
CA GLU A 152 18.71 -10.33 -16.60
C GLU A 152 17.90 -11.61 -16.47
#